data_30a92e8b797f016fe8fb2f306d34b5bf
#
_entry.id   30a92e8b797f016fe8fb2f306d34b5bf
#
_cell.length_a   1.000
_cell.length_b   1.000
_cell.length_c   1.000
_cell.angle_alpha   90.00
_cell.angle_beta   90.00
_cell.angle_gamma   90.00
#
_symmetry.space_group_name_H-M   'P 1'
#
loop_
_entity.id
_entity.type
_entity.pdbx_description
1 polymer ?
#
loop_
_entity_poly.entity_id
_entity_poly.type
_entity_poly.pdbx_seq_one_letter_code
_entity_poly.pdbx_strand_id
1 'polypeptide(L)'
;MKKIYLIIILILFPFISVGQEFEDEKIKSVVKTFFEGFHKKDSLLLTSVLEKSFHLNSTSFKENEGILRNLNGNDFISAVISRPDSPSWKEKLFYYDIKIDGPLANVWVDYEFLIDNKLSHCGVNSIHLLKKKSGWKIFNITDSRKNDCNN
;
A
#
# COMPACT_ATOMS: atom_id res chain seq x y z
N MET A 1 -33.95 48.11 28.40
CA MET A 1 -33.16 46.92 28.76
C MET A 1 -32.77 46.21 27.44
N LYS A 2 -31.50 46.37 27.01
CA LYS A 2 -30.98 45.73 25.77
C LYS A 2 -30.50 44.33 26.12
N LYS A 3 -31.12 43.29 25.55
CA LYS A 3 -30.65 41.91 25.66
C LYS A 3 -29.43 41.71 24.77
N ILE A 4 -28.27 41.52 25.38
CA ILE A 4 -27.05 41.13 24.66
C ILE A 4 -27.13 39.63 24.45
N TYR A 5 -27.29 39.21 23.18
CA TYR A 5 -27.16 37.81 22.77
C TYR A 5 -25.66 37.49 22.57
N LEU A 6 -25.12 36.71 23.50
CA LEU A 6 -23.75 36.20 23.40
C LEU A 6 -23.73 35.11 22.33
N ILE A 7 -23.23 35.44 21.15
CA ILE A 7 -22.98 34.45 20.09
C ILE A 7 -21.67 33.72 20.44
N ILE A 8 -21.78 32.53 21.02
CA ILE A 8 -20.66 31.61 21.19
C ILE A 8 -20.44 30.95 19.83
N ILE A 9 -19.52 31.48 19.02
CA ILE A 9 -19.02 30.82 17.84
C ILE A 9 -18.10 29.71 18.34
N LEU A 10 -18.61 28.47 18.32
CA LEU A 10 -17.86 27.27 18.62
C LEU A 10 -16.87 27.03 17.47
N ILE A 11 -15.62 27.46 17.64
CA ILE A 11 -14.51 27.17 16.73
C ILE A 11 -14.09 25.71 16.95
N LEU A 12 -14.82 24.77 16.34
CA LEU A 12 -14.53 23.34 16.35
C LEU A 12 -14.12 22.89 14.94
N PHE A 13 -13.03 23.48 14.36
CA PHE A 13 -12.49 22.97 13.10
C PHE A 13 -11.00 23.32 12.97
N PRO A 14 -10.08 22.54 13.54
CA PRO A 14 -9.00 21.92 12.73
C PRO A 14 -8.43 20.61 13.29
N PHE A 15 -8.89 20.09 14.44
CA PHE A 15 -8.22 18.96 15.09
C PHE A 15 -8.37 17.61 14.36
N ILE A 16 -9.43 17.43 13.55
CA ILE A 16 -9.67 16.18 12.82
C ILE A 16 -8.68 16.02 11.66
N SER A 17 -8.33 17.12 10.99
CA SER A 17 -7.42 17.10 9.83
C SER A 17 -5.99 16.67 10.18
N VAL A 18 -5.46 17.14 11.31
CA VAL A 18 -4.09 16.83 11.75
C VAL A 18 -3.93 15.36 12.16
N GLY A 19 -4.96 14.78 12.78
CA GLY A 19 -4.95 13.37 13.18
C GLY A 19 -4.97 12.42 11.99
N GLN A 20 -5.73 12.74 10.96
CA GLN A 20 -5.83 11.97 9.71
C GLN A 20 -4.50 12.00 8.95
N GLU A 21 -3.92 13.17 8.72
CA GLU A 21 -2.64 13.34 8.04
C GLU A 21 -1.50 12.56 8.72
N PHE A 22 -1.48 12.54 10.06
CA PHE A 22 -0.50 11.79 10.84
C PHE A 22 -0.63 10.26 10.66
N GLU A 23 -1.86 9.73 10.62
CA GLU A 23 -2.08 8.29 10.37
C GLU A 23 -1.76 7.92 8.91
N ASP A 24 -2.06 8.78 7.95
CA ASP A 24 -1.73 8.58 6.54
C ASP A 24 -0.21 8.45 6.33
N GLU A 25 0.59 9.30 6.98
CA GLU A 25 2.05 9.21 6.88
C GLU A 25 2.61 7.93 7.52
N LYS A 26 2.02 7.44 8.61
CA LYS A 26 2.39 6.13 9.18
C LYS A 26 2.10 4.98 8.20
N ILE A 27 0.93 5.00 7.56
CA ILE A 27 0.54 4.00 6.58
C ILE A 27 1.48 4.05 5.37
N LYS A 28 1.76 5.23 4.83
CA LYS A 28 2.73 5.43 3.74
C LYS A 28 4.11 4.90 4.11
N SER A 29 4.56 5.12 5.36
CA SER A 29 5.84 4.61 5.84
C SER A 29 5.88 3.08 5.82
N VAL A 30 4.80 2.41 6.26
CA VAL A 30 4.69 0.95 6.20
C VAL A 30 4.76 0.43 4.77
N VAL A 31 4.03 1.07 3.83
CA VAL A 31 4.06 0.71 2.41
C VAL A 31 5.46 0.93 1.83
N LYS A 32 6.11 2.06 2.11
CA LYS A 32 7.49 2.32 1.67
C LYS A 32 8.48 1.27 2.19
N THR A 33 8.37 0.88 3.47
CA THR A 33 9.22 -0.16 4.07
C THR A 33 9.02 -1.51 3.39
N PHE A 34 7.78 -1.87 3.04
CA PHE A 34 7.49 -3.09 2.28
C PHE A 34 8.24 -3.09 0.93
N PHE A 35 8.10 -2.02 0.13
CA PHE A 35 8.76 -1.94 -1.18
C PHE A 35 10.28 -1.81 -1.06
N GLU A 36 10.80 -1.20 -0.01
CA GLU A 36 12.23 -1.21 0.28
C GLU A 36 12.74 -2.64 0.52
N GLY A 37 12.05 -3.41 1.37
CA GLY A 37 12.34 -4.82 1.61
C GLY A 37 12.24 -5.68 0.34
N PHE A 38 11.21 -5.43 -0.48
CA PHE A 38 11.03 -6.06 -1.79
C PHE A 38 12.21 -5.78 -2.74
N HIS A 39 12.63 -4.52 -2.87
CA HIS A 39 13.72 -4.14 -3.77
C HIS A 39 15.08 -4.68 -3.30
N LYS A 40 15.34 -4.61 -1.99
CA LYS A 40 16.60 -5.06 -1.38
C LYS A 40 16.68 -6.57 -1.13
N LYS A 41 15.59 -7.32 -1.36
CA LYS A 41 15.45 -8.73 -0.99
C LYS A 41 15.67 -8.95 0.51
N ASP A 42 15.20 -8.01 1.33
CA ASP A 42 15.39 -8.00 2.77
C ASP A 42 14.16 -8.59 3.47
N SER A 43 14.30 -9.85 3.91
CA SER A 43 13.23 -10.56 4.62
C SER A 43 12.88 -9.94 5.97
N LEU A 44 13.83 -9.29 6.65
CA LEU A 44 13.58 -8.64 7.94
C LEU A 44 12.72 -7.39 7.75
N LEU A 45 13.01 -6.56 6.74
CA LEU A 45 12.16 -5.43 6.41
C LEU A 45 10.74 -5.90 6.04
N LEU A 46 10.63 -6.92 5.18
CA LEU A 46 9.32 -7.47 4.78
C LEU A 46 8.53 -7.97 5.99
N THR A 47 9.12 -8.84 6.81
CA THR A 47 8.44 -9.40 7.99
C THR A 47 8.11 -8.35 9.05
N SER A 48 8.88 -7.26 9.11
CA SER A 48 8.63 -6.16 10.06
C SER A 48 7.31 -5.45 9.81
N VAL A 49 6.79 -5.46 8.58
CA VAL A 49 5.57 -4.73 8.17
C VAL A 49 4.43 -5.65 7.73
N LEU A 50 4.68 -6.93 7.53
CA LEU A 50 3.65 -7.90 7.13
C LEU A 50 2.95 -8.52 8.35
N GLU A 51 1.66 -8.81 8.20
CA GLU A 51 0.91 -9.69 9.11
C GLU A 51 1.24 -11.15 8.79
N LYS A 52 1.17 -12.04 9.80
CA LYS A 52 1.46 -13.47 9.62
C LYS A 52 0.60 -14.14 8.56
N SER A 53 -0.64 -13.69 8.43
CA SER A 53 -1.61 -14.19 7.42
C SER A 53 -1.56 -13.44 6.11
N PHE A 54 -0.44 -12.79 5.78
CA PHE A 54 -0.32 -12.01 4.53
C PHE A 54 -0.52 -12.86 3.29
N HIS A 55 -1.21 -12.27 2.30
CA HIS A 55 -1.39 -12.81 0.95
C HIS A 55 -1.12 -11.73 -0.10
N LEU A 56 -0.45 -12.14 -1.18
CA LEU A 56 -0.33 -11.36 -2.39
C LEU A 56 -1.23 -11.95 -3.47
N ASN A 57 -2.11 -11.14 -4.00
CA ASN A 57 -2.95 -11.48 -5.15
C ASN A 57 -2.52 -10.65 -6.36
N SER A 58 -2.53 -11.26 -7.54
CA SER A 58 -2.20 -10.58 -8.78
C SER A 58 -3.30 -10.82 -9.80
N THR A 59 -3.87 -9.74 -10.32
CA THR A 59 -4.94 -9.80 -11.31
C THR A 59 -4.44 -9.33 -12.68
N SER A 60 -4.88 -9.98 -13.74
CA SER A 60 -4.61 -9.59 -15.12
C SER A 60 -5.70 -10.10 -16.04
N PHE A 61 -5.71 -9.66 -17.29
CA PHE A 61 -6.57 -10.22 -18.31
C PHE A 61 -5.82 -11.26 -19.14
N LYS A 62 -6.50 -12.36 -19.45
CA LYS A 62 -6.11 -13.34 -20.46
C LYS A 62 -7.33 -13.58 -21.35
N GLU A 63 -7.22 -13.27 -22.66
CA GLU A 63 -8.31 -13.46 -23.64
C GLU A 63 -9.64 -12.83 -23.20
N ASN A 64 -9.57 -11.59 -22.65
CA ASN A 64 -10.70 -10.83 -22.09
C ASN A 64 -11.32 -11.43 -20.79
N GLU A 65 -10.75 -12.48 -20.23
CA GLU A 65 -11.16 -13.03 -18.93
C GLU A 65 -10.21 -12.56 -17.84
N GLY A 66 -10.77 -12.08 -16.70
CA GLY A 66 -9.98 -11.72 -15.51
C GLY A 66 -9.42 -12.97 -14.85
N ILE A 67 -8.11 -13.05 -14.67
CA ILE A 67 -7.44 -14.13 -13.95
C ILE A 67 -6.88 -13.64 -12.63
N LEU A 68 -6.92 -14.49 -11.61
CA LEU A 68 -6.37 -14.25 -10.29
C LEU A 68 -5.27 -15.28 -10.00
N ARG A 69 -4.11 -14.78 -9.57
CA ARG A 69 -3.03 -15.58 -8.97
C ARG A 69 -2.91 -15.21 -7.50
N ASN A 70 -2.71 -16.21 -6.67
CA ASN A 70 -2.57 -16.03 -5.22
C ASN A 70 -1.23 -16.59 -4.76
N LEU A 71 -0.59 -15.90 -3.82
CA LEU A 71 0.65 -16.32 -3.18
C LEU A 71 0.54 -16.02 -1.68
N ASN A 72 0.77 -17.01 -0.83
CA ASN A 72 0.84 -16.78 0.61
C ASN A 72 2.15 -16.06 1.02
N GLY A 73 2.17 -15.52 2.22
CA GLY A 73 3.27 -14.67 2.67
C GLY A 73 4.64 -15.36 2.69
N ASN A 74 4.71 -16.63 3.09
CA ASN A 74 5.97 -17.37 3.14
C ASN A 74 6.53 -17.63 1.73
N ASP A 75 5.66 -18.03 0.80
CA ASP A 75 6.05 -18.26 -0.59
C ASP A 75 6.46 -16.95 -1.26
N PHE A 76 5.75 -15.84 -0.97
CA PHE A 76 6.13 -14.52 -1.44
C PHE A 76 7.53 -14.12 -0.96
N ILE A 77 7.78 -14.18 0.35
CA ILE A 77 9.09 -13.82 0.92
C ILE A 77 10.18 -14.71 0.33
N SER A 78 9.95 -16.02 0.24
CA SER A 78 10.89 -16.98 -0.35
C SER A 78 11.21 -16.63 -1.81
N ALA A 79 10.19 -16.30 -2.61
CA ALA A 79 10.38 -15.88 -4.00
C ALA A 79 11.17 -14.58 -4.12
N VAL A 80 10.93 -13.61 -3.21
CA VAL A 80 11.66 -12.33 -3.22
C VAL A 80 13.14 -12.53 -2.89
N ILE A 81 13.45 -13.28 -1.82
CA ILE A 81 14.84 -13.43 -1.36
C ILE A 81 15.67 -14.35 -2.26
N SER A 82 15.03 -15.34 -2.91
CA SER A 82 15.71 -16.30 -3.79
C SER A 82 15.93 -15.80 -5.21
N ARG A 83 15.31 -14.67 -5.60
CA ARG A 83 15.48 -14.16 -6.96
C ARG A 83 16.94 -13.76 -7.21
N PRO A 84 17.47 -13.95 -8.45
CA PRO A 84 18.81 -13.50 -8.81
C PRO A 84 18.92 -11.97 -8.73
N ASP A 85 20.14 -11.44 -8.67
CA ASP A 85 20.39 -10.00 -8.67
C ASP A 85 20.15 -9.35 -10.04
N SER A 86 20.30 -10.14 -11.10
CA SER A 86 20.00 -9.73 -12.47
C SER A 86 18.95 -10.70 -13.06
N PRO A 87 17.90 -10.17 -13.71
CA PRO A 87 17.61 -8.75 -13.90
C PRO A 87 17.18 -8.04 -12.60
N SER A 88 17.49 -6.76 -12.48
CA SER A 88 17.06 -5.94 -11.34
C SER A 88 15.56 -5.62 -11.45
N TRP A 89 14.86 -5.64 -10.30
CA TRP A 89 13.43 -5.32 -10.23
C TRP A 89 13.24 -4.07 -9.39
N LYS A 90 12.41 -3.16 -9.90
CA LYS A 90 12.04 -1.93 -9.19
C LYS A 90 10.59 -1.60 -9.44
N GLU A 91 9.87 -1.32 -8.38
CA GLU A 91 8.52 -0.79 -8.45
C GLU A 91 8.51 0.66 -7.98
N LYS A 92 8.00 1.56 -8.82
CA LYS A 92 7.79 2.97 -8.50
C LYS A 92 6.32 3.17 -8.18
N LEU A 93 6.02 3.89 -7.11
CA LEU A 93 4.66 4.14 -6.63
C LEU A 93 4.28 5.61 -6.81
N PHE A 94 3.02 5.84 -7.20
CA PHE A 94 2.46 7.16 -7.48
C PHE A 94 1.05 7.28 -6.90
N TYR A 95 0.58 8.49 -6.59
CA TYR A 95 -0.84 8.80 -6.32
C TYR A 95 -1.49 7.93 -5.25
N TYR A 96 -1.01 8.03 -4.01
CA TYR A 96 -1.59 7.31 -2.88
C TYR A 96 -2.99 7.85 -2.54
N ASP A 97 -4.03 7.03 -2.66
CA ASP A 97 -5.35 7.26 -2.07
C ASP A 97 -5.50 6.36 -0.83
N ILE A 98 -5.56 6.96 0.36
CA ILE A 98 -5.60 6.25 1.64
C ILE A 98 -6.97 6.44 2.26
N LYS A 99 -7.60 5.34 2.67
CA LYS A 99 -8.87 5.33 3.39
C LYS A 99 -8.71 4.54 4.67
N ILE A 100 -9.18 5.12 5.78
CA ILE A 100 -9.08 4.53 7.12
C ILE A 100 -10.47 4.44 7.74
N ASP A 101 -10.79 3.26 8.27
CA ASP A 101 -11.97 3.04 9.09
C ASP A 101 -11.60 2.16 10.30
N GLY A 102 -11.46 2.79 11.46
CA GLY A 102 -11.04 2.12 12.69
C GLY A 102 -9.70 1.38 12.55
N PRO A 103 -9.68 0.04 12.68
CA PRO A 103 -8.45 -0.74 12.58
C PRO A 103 -8.10 -1.12 11.14
N LEU A 104 -8.92 -0.79 10.16
CA LEU A 104 -8.73 -1.11 8.75
C LEU A 104 -8.23 0.12 8.00
N ALA A 105 -7.21 -0.07 7.15
CA ALA A 105 -6.83 0.89 6.12
C ALA A 105 -6.73 0.21 4.75
N ASN A 106 -7.07 0.97 3.71
CA ASN A 106 -6.82 0.62 2.32
C ASN A 106 -5.97 1.71 1.67
N VAL A 107 -4.95 1.30 0.94
CA VAL A 107 -4.13 2.16 0.10
C VAL A 107 -4.31 1.73 -1.34
N TRP A 108 -4.90 2.59 -2.15
CA TRP A 108 -4.93 2.45 -3.60
C TRP A 108 -3.79 3.27 -4.17
N VAL A 109 -2.81 2.62 -4.80
CA VAL A 109 -1.59 3.28 -5.26
C VAL A 109 -1.20 2.79 -6.64
N ASP A 110 -1.01 3.72 -7.57
CA ASP A 110 -0.55 3.41 -8.92
C ASP A 110 0.91 2.98 -8.90
N TYR A 111 1.28 2.06 -9.78
CA TYR A 111 2.66 1.61 -9.89
C TYR A 111 3.14 1.43 -11.32
N GLU A 112 4.45 1.58 -11.48
CA GLU A 112 5.24 1.12 -12.63
C GLU A 112 6.24 0.06 -12.18
N PHE A 113 6.24 -1.08 -12.82
CA PHE A 113 7.23 -2.14 -12.57
C PHE A 113 8.32 -2.12 -13.64
N LEU A 114 9.56 -1.96 -13.21
CA LEU A 114 10.72 -1.88 -14.09
C LEU A 114 11.60 -3.12 -13.92
N ILE A 115 12.09 -3.63 -15.04
CA ILE A 115 13.12 -4.67 -15.14
C ILE A 115 14.34 -4.03 -15.80
N ASP A 116 15.49 -4.01 -15.11
CA ASP A 116 16.72 -3.32 -15.56
C ASP A 116 16.45 -1.87 -16.02
N ASN A 117 15.68 -1.14 -15.23
CA ASN A 117 15.22 0.24 -15.47
C ASN A 117 14.34 0.43 -16.72
N LYS A 118 13.89 -0.65 -17.36
CA LYS A 118 12.92 -0.60 -18.47
C LYS A 118 11.54 -0.92 -17.96
N LEU A 119 10.53 -0.14 -18.37
CA LEU A 119 9.15 -0.40 -18.01
C LEU A 119 8.72 -1.79 -18.54
N SER A 120 8.26 -2.65 -17.64
CA SER A 120 7.76 -3.98 -17.94
C SER A 120 6.22 -4.00 -17.97
N HIS A 121 5.61 -3.46 -16.94
CA HIS A 121 4.16 -3.37 -16.78
C HIS A 121 3.80 -2.31 -15.74
N CYS A 122 2.54 -1.98 -15.64
CA CYS A 122 2.00 -1.04 -14.68
C CYS A 122 0.65 -1.51 -14.14
N GLY A 123 0.12 -0.79 -13.20
CA GLY A 123 -1.19 -1.07 -12.65
C GLY A 123 -1.46 -0.32 -11.36
N VAL A 124 -2.24 -0.95 -10.52
CA VAL A 124 -2.61 -0.45 -9.20
C VAL A 124 -2.37 -1.53 -8.17
N ASN A 125 -1.82 -1.16 -7.02
CA ASN A 125 -1.83 -1.96 -5.81
C ASN A 125 -2.98 -1.52 -4.91
N SER A 126 -3.88 -2.43 -4.56
CA SER A 126 -4.81 -2.28 -3.45
C SER A 126 -4.22 -2.98 -2.23
N ILE A 127 -3.77 -2.18 -1.26
CA ILE A 127 -3.03 -2.65 -0.08
C ILE A 127 -3.92 -2.51 1.14
N HIS A 128 -4.19 -3.62 1.83
CA HIS A 128 -5.00 -3.63 3.03
C HIS A 128 -4.12 -3.77 4.27
N LEU A 129 -4.33 -2.88 5.25
CA LEU A 129 -3.58 -2.85 6.49
C LEU A 129 -4.51 -2.99 7.69
N LEU A 130 -3.98 -3.64 8.72
CA LEU A 130 -4.60 -3.82 10.03
C LEU A 130 -3.82 -3.02 11.08
N LYS A 131 -4.52 -2.20 11.87
CA LYS A 131 -3.93 -1.47 13.00
C LYS A 131 -3.79 -2.39 14.21
N LYS A 132 -2.56 -2.59 14.65
CA LYS A 132 -2.21 -3.38 15.85
C LYS A 132 -1.61 -2.48 16.92
N LYS A 133 -1.39 -3.00 18.14
CA LYS A 133 -0.67 -2.28 19.19
C LYS A 133 0.75 -1.87 18.76
N SER A 134 1.38 -2.67 17.89
CA SER A 134 2.73 -2.42 17.33
C SER A 134 2.74 -1.51 16.10
N GLY A 135 1.62 -0.95 15.68
CA GLY A 135 1.47 -0.14 14.47
C GLY A 135 0.72 -0.87 13.35
N TRP A 136 0.69 -0.25 12.17
CA TRP A 136 0.02 -0.83 10.99
C TRP A 136 0.80 -2.00 10.40
N LYS A 137 0.09 -3.05 9.97
CA LYS A 137 0.64 -4.24 9.31
C LYS A 137 -0.14 -4.54 8.05
N ILE A 138 0.55 -4.83 6.95
CA ILE A 138 -0.06 -5.25 5.68
C ILE A 138 -0.50 -6.71 5.82
N PHE A 139 -1.77 -7.01 5.55
CA PHE A 139 -2.28 -8.37 5.55
C PHE A 139 -2.70 -8.87 4.16
N ASN A 140 -2.93 -7.94 3.21
CA ASN A 140 -3.23 -8.29 1.83
C ASN A 140 -2.71 -7.21 0.87
N ILE A 141 -2.17 -7.64 -0.24
CA ILE A 141 -1.95 -6.81 -1.43
C ILE A 141 -2.64 -7.50 -2.60
N THR A 142 -3.44 -6.74 -3.34
CA THR A 142 -3.98 -7.19 -4.62
C THR A 142 -3.54 -6.22 -5.69
N ASP A 143 -2.70 -6.66 -6.63
CA ASP A 143 -2.26 -5.87 -7.77
C ASP A 143 -3.08 -6.15 -9.02
N SER A 144 -3.27 -5.13 -9.85
CA SER A 144 -3.71 -5.28 -11.23
C SER A 144 -2.52 -5.10 -12.16
N ARG A 145 -2.45 -5.91 -13.24
CA ARG A 145 -1.36 -5.82 -14.22
C ARG A 145 -1.87 -5.50 -15.61
N LYS A 146 -1.30 -4.49 -16.22
CA LYS A 146 -1.53 -4.09 -17.63
C LYS A 146 -0.18 -3.86 -18.32
N ASN A 147 -0.13 -4.23 -19.59
CA ASN A 147 1.06 -3.99 -20.44
C ASN A 147 0.97 -2.64 -21.18
N ASP A 148 -0.25 -2.11 -21.34
CA ASP A 148 -0.47 -0.77 -21.86
C ASP A 148 -0.53 0.23 -20.70
N CYS A 149 0.52 1.05 -20.60
CA CYS A 149 0.72 2.01 -19.51
C CYS A 149 0.50 3.47 -19.95
N ASN A 150 -0.06 3.70 -21.13
CA ASN A 150 -0.22 5.04 -21.71
C ASN A 150 -1.61 5.64 -21.46
N ASN A 151 -2.44 5.04 -20.58
CA ASN A 151 -3.79 5.52 -20.24
C ASN A 151 -3.90 5.91 -18.79
#